data_00baf180e256f4f8953fde2918dda467
#
_entry.id   00baf180e256f4f8953fde2918dda467
#
_cell.length_a   1.000
_cell.length_b   1.000
_cell.length_c   1.000
_cell.angle_alpha   90.00
_cell.angle_beta   90.00
_cell.angle_gamma   90.00
#
_symmetry.space_group_name_H-M   'P 1'
#
loop_
_entity.id
_entity.type
_entity.pdbx_description
1 polymer ?
#
loop_
_entity_poly.entity_id
_entity_poly.type
_entity_poly.pdbx_seq_one_letter_code
_entity_poly.pdbx_strand_id
1 'polypeptide(L)'
;MRATHIHRVDPDGTISVAASDIEFPNAMVIINQGRTLVVAETWRCKLTAFDLSPEGTLSNRRTFADLAPRQPDGICADAEGAIWTGCFNTGEFLRVKDGGEITDRVAFDGCGVACVIGGPDRHTLFCTVYCGPVADLVAGKRKAAVFTVTVEVGAP
;
A
#
# COMPACT_ATOMS: atom_id res chain seq x y z
N MET A 1 -17.51 -5.21 9.53
CA MET A 1 -17.49 -4.14 8.50
C MET A 1 -17.97 -4.71 7.19
N ARG A 2 -18.41 -3.85 6.26
CA ARG A 2 -18.97 -4.33 4.99
C ARG A 2 -17.85 -4.43 3.95
N ALA A 3 -17.67 -5.59 3.32
CA ALA A 3 -16.82 -5.73 2.15
C ALA A 3 -17.31 -4.82 1.02
N THR A 4 -16.39 -4.31 0.21
CA THR A 4 -16.65 -3.41 -0.91
C THR A 4 -16.04 -3.97 -2.21
N HIS A 5 -15.91 -3.12 -3.23
CA HIS A 5 -15.46 -3.49 -4.56
C HIS A 5 -14.26 -2.62 -4.99
N ILE A 6 -13.46 -3.18 -5.90
CA ILE A 6 -12.57 -2.42 -6.75
C ILE A 6 -13.32 -2.15 -8.04
N HIS A 7 -13.37 -0.89 -8.45
CA HIS A 7 -13.98 -0.47 -9.71
C HIS A 7 -12.90 -0.16 -10.75
N ARG A 8 -13.18 -0.52 -11.99
CA ARG A 8 -12.42 -0.11 -13.16
C ARG A 8 -13.21 0.96 -13.92
N VAL A 9 -12.53 1.99 -14.36
CA VAL A 9 -13.06 3.02 -15.24
C VAL A 9 -12.32 2.92 -16.57
N ASP A 10 -13.03 2.67 -17.64
CA ASP A 10 -12.50 2.59 -18.99
C ASP A 10 -12.35 3.99 -19.63
N PRO A 11 -11.54 4.16 -20.69
CA PRO A 11 -11.33 5.47 -21.34
C PRO A 11 -12.61 6.14 -21.86
N ASP A 12 -13.65 5.38 -22.15
CA ASP A 12 -14.98 5.88 -22.56
C ASP A 12 -15.86 6.31 -21.37
N GLY A 13 -15.36 6.16 -20.13
CA GLY A 13 -16.07 6.46 -18.90
C GLY A 13 -16.94 5.32 -18.36
N THR A 14 -16.96 4.17 -18.99
CA THR A 14 -17.69 2.99 -18.50
C THR A 14 -17.09 2.51 -17.17
N ILE A 15 -17.96 2.30 -16.17
CA ILE A 15 -17.55 1.83 -14.84
C ILE A 15 -18.00 0.38 -14.66
N SER A 16 -17.07 -0.49 -14.28
CA SER A 16 -17.33 -1.89 -13.99
C SER A 16 -16.73 -2.32 -12.64
N VAL A 17 -17.25 -3.39 -12.06
CA VAL A 17 -16.68 -4.02 -10.87
C VAL A 17 -15.53 -4.93 -11.31
N ALA A 18 -14.31 -4.61 -10.94
CA ALA A 18 -13.12 -5.39 -11.26
C ALA A 18 -12.87 -6.51 -10.24
N ALA A 19 -13.15 -6.28 -8.96
CA ALA A 19 -13.09 -7.29 -7.91
C ALA A 19 -14.08 -6.98 -6.79
N SER A 20 -14.59 -8.01 -6.14
CA SER A 20 -15.54 -7.93 -5.02
C SER A 20 -14.92 -8.49 -3.74
N ASP A 21 -15.61 -8.31 -2.60
CA ASP A 21 -15.22 -8.84 -1.29
C ASP A 21 -13.80 -8.36 -0.88
N ILE A 22 -13.59 -7.05 -0.94
CA ILE A 22 -12.39 -6.36 -0.48
C ILE A 22 -12.76 -5.56 0.78
N GLU A 23 -11.97 -5.67 1.83
CA GLU A 23 -12.22 -4.95 3.08
C GLU A 23 -11.32 -3.73 3.21
N PHE A 24 -11.93 -2.56 3.06
CA PHE A 24 -11.25 -1.27 3.10
C PHE A 24 -10.03 -1.25 2.17
N PRO A 25 -10.25 -1.36 0.83
CA PRO A 25 -9.17 -1.16 -0.14
C PRO A 25 -8.65 0.27 0.02
N ASN A 26 -7.40 0.38 0.42
CA ASN A 26 -6.77 1.68 0.64
C ASN A 26 -5.94 2.07 -0.58
N ALA A 27 -4.69 1.65 -0.63
CA ALA A 27 -3.82 1.93 -1.77
C ALA A 27 -3.69 0.71 -2.69
N MET A 28 -3.36 0.98 -3.95
CA MET A 28 -3.11 -0.03 -4.98
C MET A 28 -1.86 0.34 -5.77
N VAL A 29 -1.11 -0.66 -6.21
CA VAL A 29 0.04 -0.50 -7.10
C VAL A 29 0.11 -1.63 -8.12
N ILE A 30 0.57 -1.32 -9.32
CA ILE A 30 0.78 -2.31 -10.37
C ILE A 30 2.28 -2.61 -10.46
N ILE A 31 2.62 -3.89 -10.44
CA ILE A 31 4.00 -4.41 -10.50
C ILE A 31 4.15 -5.42 -11.65
N ASN A 32 5.34 -6.02 -11.75
CA ASN A 32 5.63 -7.07 -12.73
C ASN A 32 5.32 -6.65 -14.18
N GLN A 33 5.79 -5.43 -14.57
CA GLN A 33 5.58 -4.90 -15.92
C GLN A 33 4.09 -4.84 -16.32
N GLY A 34 3.25 -4.41 -15.39
CA GLY A 34 1.82 -4.23 -15.64
C GLY A 34 0.95 -5.47 -15.46
N ARG A 35 1.50 -6.59 -14.96
CA ARG A 35 0.79 -7.88 -14.91
C ARG A 35 0.23 -8.27 -13.54
N THR A 36 0.54 -7.52 -12.49
CA THR A 36 0.05 -7.82 -11.13
C THR A 36 -0.44 -6.54 -10.47
N LEU A 37 -1.69 -6.55 -10.01
CA LEU A 37 -2.23 -5.51 -9.12
C LEU A 37 -2.08 -5.98 -7.68
N VAL A 38 -1.46 -5.16 -6.83
CA VAL A 38 -1.41 -5.36 -5.37
C VAL A 38 -2.27 -4.32 -4.68
N VAL A 39 -3.08 -4.74 -3.72
CA VAL A 39 -4.06 -3.92 -3.00
C VAL A 39 -3.83 -4.06 -1.50
N ALA A 40 -3.77 -2.94 -0.79
CA ALA A 40 -3.77 -2.91 0.66
C ALA A 40 -5.21 -3.07 1.18
N GLU A 41 -5.48 -4.16 1.90
CA GLU A 41 -6.74 -4.37 2.63
C GLU A 41 -6.51 -4.04 4.11
N THR A 42 -6.72 -2.78 4.49
CA THR A 42 -6.38 -2.25 5.83
C THR A 42 -7.01 -3.07 6.95
N TRP A 43 -8.30 -3.36 6.86
CA TRP A 43 -9.03 -4.08 7.92
C TRP A 43 -8.77 -5.59 7.94
N ARG A 44 -8.31 -6.17 6.84
CA ARG A 44 -7.84 -7.57 6.79
C ARG A 44 -6.37 -7.72 7.14
N CYS A 45 -5.69 -6.60 7.44
CA CYS A 45 -4.27 -6.59 7.81
C CYS A 45 -3.39 -7.34 6.79
N LYS A 46 -3.66 -7.17 5.48
CA LYS A 46 -2.94 -7.90 4.43
C LYS A 46 -2.80 -7.11 3.14
N LEU A 47 -1.88 -7.57 2.31
CA LEU A 47 -1.78 -7.21 0.90
C LEU A 47 -2.37 -8.35 0.07
N THR A 48 -3.26 -8.00 -0.87
CA THR A 48 -3.89 -8.94 -1.80
C THR A 48 -3.39 -8.68 -3.20
N ALA A 49 -2.99 -9.71 -3.94
CA ALA A 49 -2.56 -9.63 -5.32
C ALA A 49 -3.60 -10.24 -6.28
N PHE A 50 -3.64 -9.69 -7.47
CA PHE A 50 -4.40 -10.20 -8.62
C PHE A 50 -3.51 -10.24 -9.84
N ASP A 51 -3.69 -11.23 -10.69
CA ASP A 51 -3.18 -11.17 -12.05
C ASP A 51 -3.98 -10.14 -12.84
N LEU A 52 -3.27 -9.29 -13.57
CA LEU A 52 -3.86 -8.22 -14.39
C LEU A 52 -3.59 -8.51 -15.86
N SER A 53 -4.65 -8.70 -16.64
CA SER A 53 -4.53 -8.89 -18.08
C SER A 53 -4.29 -7.56 -18.82
N PRO A 54 -3.80 -7.57 -20.06
CA PRO A 54 -3.66 -6.36 -20.88
C PRO A 54 -4.98 -5.58 -21.08
N GLU A 55 -6.12 -6.30 -21.02
CA GLU A 55 -7.46 -5.71 -21.13
C GLU A 55 -7.98 -5.16 -19.80
N GLY A 56 -7.18 -5.25 -18.71
CA GLY A 56 -7.53 -4.73 -17.39
C GLY A 56 -8.42 -5.67 -16.57
N THR A 57 -8.50 -6.96 -16.91
CA THR A 57 -9.25 -7.96 -16.13
C THR A 57 -8.40 -8.48 -14.97
N LEU A 58 -9.00 -8.55 -13.78
CA LEU A 58 -8.38 -9.13 -12.60
C LEU A 58 -8.77 -10.60 -12.45
N SER A 59 -7.78 -11.46 -12.18
CA SER A 59 -7.96 -12.89 -11.94
C SER A 59 -6.98 -13.41 -10.87
N ASN A 60 -7.05 -14.69 -10.52
CA ASN A 60 -6.12 -15.38 -9.63
C ASN A 60 -5.84 -14.61 -8.33
N ARG A 61 -6.92 -14.16 -7.64
CA ARG A 61 -6.80 -13.50 -6.34
C ARG A 61 -6.03 -14.37 -5.35
N ARG A 62 -4.99 -13.80 -4.71
CA ARG A 62 -4.17 -14.46 -3.71
C ARG A 62 -3.67 -13.49 -2.64
N THR A 63 -3.25 -14.01 -1.50
CA THR A 63 -2.54 -13.21 -0.52
C THR A 63 -1.13 -12.93 -1.01
N PHE A 64 -0.75 -11.66 -1.12
CA PHE A 64 0.62 -11.23 -1.36
C PHE A 64 1.42 -11.30 -0.05
N ALA A 65 0.86 -10.75 1.03
CA ALA A 65 1.42 -10.81 2.37
C ALA A 65 0.34 -10.73 3.42
N ASP A 66 0.44 -11.57 4.45
CA ASP A 66 -0.29 -11.40 5.71
C ASP A 66 0.55 -10.52 6.63
N LEU A 67 0.00 -9.42 7.09
CA LEU A 67 0.68 -8.42 7.91
C LEU A 67 0.12 -8.34 9.34
N ALA A 68 -0.84 -9.19 9.68
CA ALA A 68 -1.51 -9.12 10.98
C ALA A 68 -0.50 -9.04 12.15
N PRO A 69 -0.74 -8.15 13.13
CA PRO A 69 -1.90 -7.27 13.32
C PRO A 69 -1.76 -5.88 12.67
N ARG A 70 -0.82 -5.67 11.76
CA ARG A 70 -0.53 -4.37 11.13
C ARG A 70 -1.55 -4.03 10.07
N GLN A 71 -2.01 -2.79 10.09
CA GLN A 71 -3.03 -2.26 9.16
C GLN A 71 -2.34 -1.51 8.01
N PRO A 72 -2.14 -2.15 6.83
CA PRO A 72 -1.51 -1.50 5.69
C PRO A 72 -2.42 -0.37 5.18
N ASP A 73 -1.78 0.78 4.86
CA ASP A 73 -2.45 1.98 4.36
C ASP A 73 -1.92 2.31 2.96
N GLY A 74 -1.11 3.35 2.78
CA GLY A 74 -0.50 3.66 1.51
C GLY A 74 0.66 2.72 1.16
N ILE A 75 0.76 2.36 -0.13
CA ILE A 75 1.79 1.45 -0.64
C ILE A 75 2.51 2.02 -1.86
N CYS A 76 3.75 1.60 -2.07
CA CYS A 76 4.48 1.77 -3.32
C CYS A 76 5.34 0.53 -3.61
N ALA A 77 5.74 0.36 -4.88
CA ALA A 77 6.64 -0.72 -5.28
C ALA A 77 8.09 -0.22 -5.39
N ASP A 78 9.03 -1.13 -5.24
CA ASP A 78 10.43 -0.92 -5.59
C ASP A 78 10.82 -1.66 -6.88
N ALA A 79 12.08 -1.50 -7.30
CA ALA A 79 12.61 -2.07 -8.55
C ALA A 79 12.65 -3.61 -8.57
N GLU A 80 12.60 -4.27 -7.41
CA GLU A 80 12.54 -5.74 -7.29
C GLU A 80 11.08 -6.25 -7.22
N GLY A 81 10.07 -5.36 -7.23
CA GLY A 81 8.67 -5.71 -7.11
C GLY A 81 8.24 -6.01 -5.67
N ALA A 82 9.06 -5.70 -4.67
CA ALA A 82 8.63 -5.69 -3.29
C ALA A 82 7.78 -4.45 -3.01
N ILE A 83 6.93 -4.54 -1.98
CA ILE A 83 5.99 -3.49 -1.61
C ILE A 83 6.43 -2.83 -0.31
N TRP A 84 6.63 -1.52 -0.36
CA TRP A 84 6.65 -0.70 0.84
C TRP A 84 5.24 -0.32 1.24
N THR A 85 4.90 -0.46 2.51
CA THR A 85 3.59 -0.12 3.06
C THR A 85 3.71 0.65 4.37
N GLY A 86 2.97 1.74 4.50
CA GLY A 86 2.74 2.37 5.79
C GLY A 86 1.74 1.51 6.60
N CYS A 87 1.99 1.33 7.90
CA CYS A 87 1.13 0.61 8.81
C CYS A 87 0.46 1.62 9.77
N PHE A 88 -0.82 1.87 9.57
CA PHE A 88 -1.54 2.95 10.27
C PHE A 88 -1.53 2.81 11.78
N ASN A 89 -1.71 1.61 12.30
CA ASN A 89 -1.85 1.35 13.74
C ASN A 89 -0.52 1.20 14.50
N THR A 90 0.62 1.09 13.78
CA THR A 90 1.93 0.85 14.42
C THR A 90 3.00 1.89 14.10
N GLY A 91 2.74 2.82 13.14
CA GLY A 91 3.72 3.81 12.68
C GLY A 91 4.90 3.23 11.91
N GLU A 92 4.84 1.93 11.58
CA GLU A 92 5.87 1.23 10.81
C GLU A 92 5.70 1.47 9.31
N PHE A 93 6.83 1.45 8.59
CA PHE A 93 6.91 1.29 7.15
C PHE A 93 7.70 0.02 6.89
N LEU A 94 7.11 -0.92 6.17
CA LEU A 94 7.65 -2.26 5.94
C LEU A 94 7.91 -2.47 4.46
N ARG A 95 9.07 -3.03 4.12
CA ARG A 95 9.32 -3.59 2.81
C ARG A 95 8.97 -5.08 2.83
N VAL A 96 8.05 -5.48 1.95
CA VAL A 96 7.46 -6.82 1.98
C VAL A 96 7.55 -7.46 0.60
N LYS A 97 8.13 -8.66 0.51
CA LYS A 97 8.16 -9.46 -0.72
C LYS A 97 6.89 -10.28 -0.90
N ASP A 98 6.63 -10.69 -2.13
CA ASP A 98 5.59 -11.69 -2.42
C ASP A 98 5.85 -12.97 -1.61
N GLY A 99 4.82 -13.43 -0.90
CA GLY A 99 4.95 -14.51 0.10
C GLY A 99 5.07 -14.02 1.54
N GLY A 100 5.16 -12.69 1.78
CA GLY A 100 5.05 -12.09 3.11
C GLY A 100 6.37 -11.89 3.86
N GLU A 101 7.52 -12.16 3.23
CA GLU A 101 8.81 -11.87 3.85
C GLU A 101 9.00 -10.37 4.05
N ILE A 102 9.19 -9.94 5.31
CA ILE A 102 9.53 -8.54 5.65
C ILE A 102 11.04 -8.42 5.65
N THR A 103 11.60 -7.65 4.71
CA THR A 103 13.06 -7.49 4.55
C THR A 103 13.60 -6.22 5.21
N ASP A 104 12.77 -5.16 5.28
CA ASP A 104 13.15 -3.89 5.84
C ASP A 104 12.02 -3.29 6.69
N ARG A 105 12.41 -2.50 7.68
CA ARG A 105 11.48 -1.86 8.60
C ARG A 105 12.02 -0.51 9.05
N VAL A 106 11.17 0.51 8.92
CA VAL A 106 11.37 1.84 9.52
C VAL A 106 10.18 2.14 10.40
N ALA A 107 10.36 2.78 11.54
CA ALA A 107 9.27 3.13 12.45
C ALA A 107 9.38 4.58 12.89
N PHE A 108 8.23 5.25 12.96
CA PHE A 108 8.09 6.60 13.48
C PHE A 108 7.04 6.63 14.60
N ASP A 109 7.12 7.62 15.47
CA ASP A 109 6.09 7.83 16.49
C ASP A 109 4.84 8.45 15.84
N GLY A 110 3.76 7.68 15.82
CA GLY A 110 2.50 8.08 15.17
C GLY A 110 1.85 6.98 14.33
N CYS A 111 1.14 7.39 13.28
CA CYS A 111 0.47 6.49 12.35
C CYS A 111 1.19 6.54 10.99
N GLY A 112 1.62 5.39 10.47
CA GLY A 112 2.20 5.27 9.13
C GLY A 112 1.11 5.33 8.06
N VAL A 113 1.07 6.41 7.25
CA VAL A 113 -0.06 6.67 6.35
C VAL A 113 0.28 6.27 4.91
N ALA A 114 1.29 6.87 4.30
CA ALA A 114 1.62 6.62 2.91
C ALA A 114 3.12 6.71 2.65
N CYS A 115 3.58 6.05 1.61
CA CYS A 115 4.97 6.12 1.18
C CYS A 115 5.11 6.14 -0.34
N VAL A 116 6.24 6.68 -0.79
CA VAL A 116 6.67 6.64 -2.18
C VAL A 116 8.19 6.66 -2.24
N ILE A 117 8.78 5.92 -3.18
CA ILE A 117 10.22 5.98 -3.45
C ILE A 117 10.48 6.96 -4.59
N GLY A 118 11.48 7.81 -4.43
CA GLY A 118 11.84 8.81 -5.42
C GLY A 118 13.17 9.50 -5.08
N GLY A 119 13.26 10.79 -5.37
CA GLY A 119 14.50 11.56 -5.23
C GLY A 119 15.39 11.47 -6.47
N PRO A 120 16.48 12.28 -6.54
CA PRO A 120 17.35 12.33 -7.71
C PRO A 120 18.05 11.00 -8.03
N ASP A 121 18.38 10.21 -7.00
CA ASP A 121 19.01 8.90 -7.10
C ASP A 121 17.99 7.75 -7.09
N ARG A 122 16.68 8.08 -6.93
CA ARG A 122 15.58 7.12 -6.83
C ARG A 122 15.66 6.17 -5.61
N HIS A 123 16.47 6.48 -4.61
CA HIS A 123 16.67 5.68 -3.40
C HIS A 123 16.15 6.36 -2.13
N THR A 124 15.34 7.41 -2.25
CA THR A 124 14.74 8.08 -1.11
C THR A 124 13.30 7.61 -0.91
N LEU A 125 13.01 6.94 0.21
CA LEU A 125 11.65 6.62 0.65
C LEU A 125 11.09 7.84 1.40
N PHE A 126 10.03 8.42 0.91
CA PHE A 126 9.25 9.46 1.57
C PHE A 126 8.12 8.80 2.34
N CYS A 127 8.02 9.09 3.63
CA CYS A 127 7.05 8.52 4.56
C CYS A 127 6.14 9.60 5.11
N THR A 128 4.84 9.53 4.83
CA THR A 128 3.84 10.42 5.44
C THR A 128 3.38 9.81 6.76
N VAL A 129 3.55 10.55 7.85
CA VAL A 129 3.21 10.11 9.21
C VAL A 129 2.26 11.12 9.85
N TYR A 130 1.21 10.64 10.51
CA TYR A 130 0.44 11.45 11.42
C TYR A 130 1.05 11.37 12.83
N CYS A 131 1.68 12.46 13.27
CA CYS A 131 2.45 12.54 14.52
C CYS A 131 1.55 12.91 15.71
N GLY A 132 0.59 12.05 16.05
CA GLY A 132 -0.33 12.27 17.17
C GLY A 132 -1.26 11.09 17.40
N PRO A 133 -1.99 11.09 18.53
CA PRO A 133 -2.98 10.07 18.79
C PRO A 133 -4.15 10.16 17.79
N VAL A 134 -4.74 9.01 17.46
CA VAL A 134 -5.88 8.92 16.53
C VAL A 134 -7.04 9.82 16.93
N ALA A 135 -7.26 10.04 18.23
CA ALA A 135 -8.28 10.95 18.73
C ALA A 135 -8.07 12.40 18.23
N ASP A 136 -6.82 12.84 18.11
CA ASP A 136 -6.49 14.17 17.58
C ASP A 136 -6.75 14.24 16.07
N LEU A 137 -6.50 13.15 15.34
CA LEU A 137 -6.83 13.05 13.91
C LEU A 137 -8.34 13.18 13.69
N VAL A 138 -9.13 12.43 14.46
CA VAL A 138 -10.61 12.51 14.42
C VAL A 138 -11.11 13.91 14.80
N ALA A 139 -10.44 14.59 15.72
CA ALA A 139 -10.73 15.98 16.10
C ALA A 139 -10.22 17.02 15.07
N GLY A 140 -9.67 16.61 13.94
CA GLY A 140 -9.20 17.49 12.87
C GLY A 140 -7.90 18.25 13.19
N LYS A 141 -7.12 17.81 14.19
CA LYS A 141 -5.83 18.44 14.49
C LYS A 141 -4.79 18.12 13.41
N ARG A 142 -4.09 19.14 12.96
CA ARG A 142 -3.07 19.01 11.88
C ARG A 142 -1.71 18.71 12.48
N LYS A 143 -1.32 17.42 12.47
CA LYS A 143 -0.04 16.94 13.00
C LYS A 143 0.68 15.99 12.02
N ALA A 144 0.48 16.16 10.73
CA ALA A 144 1.14 15.34 9.72
C ALA A 144 2.55 15.88 9.45
N ALA A 145 3.48 14.95 9.18
CA ALA A 145 4.85 15.23 8.74
C ALA A 145 5.24 14.28 7.61
N VAL A 146 6.24 14.68 6.84
CA VAL A 146 6.91 13.81 5.85
C VAL A 146 8.33 13.59 6.34
N PHE A 147 8.70 12.33 6.50
CA PHE A 147 10.06 11.89 6.80
C PHE A 147 10.68 11.24 5.56
N THR A 148 12.01 11.23 5.51
CA THR A 148 12.76 10.58 4.43
C THR A 148 13.76 9.58 4.98
N VAL A 149 13.91 8.46 4.27
CA VAL A 149 14.88 7.41 4.57
C VAL A 149 15.53 6.97 3.29
N THR A 150 16.86 6.76 3.31
CA THR A 150 17.56 6.13 2.19
C THR A 150 17.30 4.63 2.21
N VAL A 151 16.90 4.06 1.07
CA VAL A 151 16.62 2.62 0.90
C VAL A 151 17.63 1.99 -0.07
N GLU A 152 17.92 0.71 0.14
CA GLU A 152 18.88 -0.03 -0.69
C GLU A 152 18.32 -0.29 -2.09
N VAL A 153 17.05 -0.68 -2.18
CA VAL A 153 16.37 -0.91 -3.47
C VAL A 153 15.54 0.31 -3.83
N GLY A 154 15.85 0.90 -4.96
CA GLY A 154 15.24 2.14 -5.44
C GLY A 154 13.87 1.95 -6.11
N ALA A 155 13.32 3.05 -6.64
CA ALA A 155 12.08 3.02 -7.41
C ALA A 155 12.23 2.23 -8.72
N PRO A 156 11.14 1.63 -9.25
CA PRO A 156 11.11 0.89 -10.50
C PRO A 156 11.53 1.70 -11.72
#